data_5355a897321630146173203211e1dac8
#
_entry.id   5355a897321630146173203211e1dac8
#
_cell.length_a   1.000
_cell.length_b   1.000
_cell.length_c   1.000
_cell.angle_alpha   90.00
_cell.angle_beta   90.00
_cell.angle_gamma   90.00
#
_symmetry.space_group_name_H-M   'P 1'
#
loop_
_entity.id
_entity.type
_entity.pdbx_description
1 polymer ?
#
loop_
_entity_poly.entity_id
_entity_poly.type
_entity_poly.pdbx_seq_one_letter_code
_entity_poly.pdbx_strand_id
1 'polypeptide(L)'
;MEQKGSKLLKIVSIIMMIGGIVSAVFSVIAAALAGVGTAVMSQPEVSDAIDSALAANGYSGSTGPVMAVIWIAVVVAVVCSVVEIIAGVKGKKNWDNPAAAQSMMILGIVCAVLSLVSNILFATGGMGVQIVSILSGMVLPVLYIVGTVQLKKQA
;
A
#
# COMPACT_ATOMS: atom_id res chain seq x y z
N MET A 1 26.11 -25.56 -5.35
CA MET A 1 25.17 -25.19 -4.24
C MET A 1 23.94 -24.57 -4.87
N GLU A 2 22.76 -25.15 -4.66
CA GLU A 2 21.52 -24.56 -5.19
C GLU A 2 21.24 -23.21 -4.53
N GLN A 3 21.01 -22.20 -5.33
CA GLN A 3 20.75 -20.82 -4.92
C GLN A 3 19.37 -20.70 -4.22
N LYS A 4 19.27 -21.11 -2.95
CA LYS A 4 18.00 -21.08 -2.18
C LYS A 4 17.40 -19.68 -2.07
N GLY A 5 18.24 -18.65 -1.98
CA GLY A 5 17.78 -17.25 -1.87
C GLY A 5 17.14 -16.71 -3.14
N SER A 6 17.64 -17.10 -4.29
CA SER A 6 17.11 -16.69 -5.58
C SER A 6 15.71 -17.27 -5.85
N LYS A 7 15.44 -18.52 -5.44
CA LYS A 7 14.10 -19.14 -5.57
C LYS A 7 13.07 -18.41 -4.70
N LEU A 8 13.42 -18.05 -3.47
CA LEU A 8 12.55 -17.27 -2.58
C LEU A 8 12.20 -15.92 -3.21
N LEU A 9 13.21 -15.19 -3.69
CA LEU A 9 13.02 -13.89 -4.32
C LEU A 9 12.11 -13.98 -5.55
N LYS A 10 12.28 -15.00 -6.39
CA LYS A 10 11.44 -15.23 -7.57
C LYS A 10 9.97 -15.42 -7.18
N ILE A 11 9.69 -16.29 -6.19
CA ILE A 11 8.33 -16.59 -5.76
C ILE A 11 7.68 -15.34 -5.13
N VAL A 12 8.37 -14.68 -4.21
CA VAL A 12 7.86 -13.46 -3.55
C VAL A 12 7.62 -12.35 -4.57
N SER A 13 8.50 -12.19 -5.57
CA SER A 13 8.33 -11.20 -6.63
C SER A 13 7.08 -11.45 -7.48
N ILE A 14 6.75 -12.71 -7.77
CA ILE A 14 5.53 -13.06 -8.50
C ILE A 14 4.30 -12.73 -7.65
N ILE A 15 4.32 -13.06 -6.36
CA ILE A 15 3.23 -12.75 -5.43
C ILE A 15 3.05 -11.25 -5.31
N MET A 16 4.13 -10.47 -5.15
CA MET A 16 4.08 -9.01 -5.11
C MET A 16 3.53 -8.41 -6.40
N MET A 17 3.92 -8.94 -7.56
CA MET A 17 3.40 -8.47 -8.85
C MET A 17 1.89 -8.70 -8.95
N ILE A 18 1.41 -9.88 -8.59
CA ILE A 18 -0.03 -10.20 -8.60
C ILE A 18 -0.77 -9.35 -7.57
N GLY A 19 -0.24 -9.25 -6.35
CA GLY A 19 -0.78 -8.41 -5.28
C GLY A 19 -0.88 -6.95 -5.69
N GLY A 20 0.17 -6.40 -6.30
CA GLY A 20 0.20 -5.03 -6.80
C GLY A 20 -0.85 -4.77 -7.91
N ILE A 21 -1.05 -5.74 -8.82
CA ILE A 21 -2.10 -5.62 -9.85
C ILE A 21 -3.49 -5.62 -9.21
N VAL A 22 -3.75 -6.54 -8.29
CA VAL A 22 -5.01 -6.61 -7.56
C VAL A 22 -5.24 -5.32 -6.77
N SER A 23 -4.23 -4.84 -6.05
CA SER A 23 -4.29 -3.58 -5.30
C SER A 23 -4.54 -2.38 -6.22
N ALA A 24 -3.94 -2.34 -7.42
CA ALA A 24 -4.19 -1.28 -8.40
C ALA A 24 -5.65 -1.25 -8.86
N VAL A 25 -6.25 -2.41 -9.14
CA VAL A 25 -7.67 -2.52 -9.51
C VAL A 25 -8.55 -2.01 -8.37
N PHE A 26 -8.30 -2.46 -7.13
CA PHE A 26 -9.05 -1.98 -5.97
C PHE A 26 -8.86 -0.48 -5.73
N SER A 27 -7.67 0.07 -5.96
CA SER A 27 -7.40 1.52 -5.82
C SER A 27 -8.20 2.34 -6.83
N VAL A 28 -8.35 1.86 -8.07
CA VAL A 28 -9.20 2.53 -9.07
C VAL A 28 -10.67 2.50 -8.66
N ILE A 29 -11.16 1.37 -8.16
CA ILE A 29 -12.53 1.26 -7.64
C ILE A 29 -12.73 2.21 -6.44
N ALA A 30 -11.77 2.22 -5.51
CA ALA A 30 -11.82 3.11 -4.34
C ALA A 30 -11.81 4.59 -4.75
N ALA A 31 -11.01 4.97 -5.76
CA ALA A 31 -10.99 6.33 -6.30
C ALA A 31 -12.34 6.71 -6.91
N ALA A 32 -12.98 5.81 -7.66
CA ALA A 32 -14.29 6.04 -8.23
C ALA A 32 -15.36 6.22 -7.14
N LEU A 33 -15.35 5.36 -6.12
CA LEU A 33 -16.27 5.45 -4.97
C LEU A 33 -16.03 6.73 -4.15
N ALA A 34 -14.76 7.11 -3.93
CA ALA A 34 -14.41 8.35 -3.25
C ALA A 34 -14.90 9.57 -4.05
N GLY A 35 -14.78 9.54 -5.38
CA GLY A 35 -15.29 10.59 -6.27
C GLY A 35 -16.80 10.75 -6.17
N VAL A 36 -17.56 9.66 -6.24
CA VAL A 36 -19.01 9.66 -6.04
C VAL A 36 -19.37 10.15 -4.63
N GLY A 37 -18.68 9.63 -3.61
CA GLY A 37 -18.88 10.05 -2.22
C GLY A 37 -18.65 11.55 -2.02
N THR A 38 -17.58 12.10 -2.61
CA THR A 38 -17.29 13.53 -2.55
C THR A 38 -18.39 14.35 -3.23
N ALA A 39 -18.88 13.90 -4.39
CA ALA A 39 -19.95 14.60 -5.11
C ALA A 39 -21.28 14.62 -4.32
N VAL A 40 -21.61 13.54 -3.61
CA VAL A 40 -22.79 13.47 -2.75
C VAL A 40 -22.60 14.33 -1.48
N MET A 41 -21.44 14.25 -0.85
CA MET A 41 -21.14 15.01 0.38
C MET A 41 -20.92 16.51 0.14
N SER A 42 -20.70 16.94 -1.10
CA SER A 42 -20.64 18.38 -1.46
C SER A 42 -22.01 19.02 -1.57
N GLN A 43 -23.10 18.25 -1.49
CA GLN A 43 -24.44 18.81 -1.40
C GLN A 43 -24.66 19.42 0.00
N PRO A 44 -25.10 20.68 0.12
CA PRO A 44 -25.22 21.37 1.39
C PRO A 44 -26.03 20.61 2.44
N GLU A 45 -27.15 20.05 2.04
CA GLU A 45 -28.06 19.30 2.91
C GLU A 45 -27.40 18.05 3.51
N VAL A 46 -26.54 17.37 2.71
CA VAL A 46 -25.84 16.15 3.16
C VAL A 46 -24.65 16.50 4.03
N SER A 47 -23.90 17.55 3.70
CA SER A 47 -22.76 17.98 4.51
C SER A 47 -23.21 18.44 5.92
N ASP A 48 -24.28 19.22 5.99
CA ASP A 48 -24.84 19.70 7.25
C ASP A 48 -25.36 18.53 8.13
N ALA A 49 -25.99 17.53 7.50
CA ALA A 49 -26.45 16.34 8.21
C ALA A 49 -25.27 15.51 8.77
N ILE A 50 -24.19 15.37 7.98
CA ILE A 50 -22.98 14.63 8.42
C ILE A 50 -22.24 15.41 9.52
N ASP A 51 -22.06 16.72 9.37
CA ASP A 51 -21.40 17.55 10.37
C ASP A 51 -22.18 17.54 11.69
N SER A 52 -23.51 17.55 11.63
CA SER A 52 -24.38 17.40 12.80
C SER A 52 -24.23 16.03 13.46
N ALA A 53 -24.15 14.94 12.68
CA ALA A 53 -23.97 13.59 13.18
C ALA A 53 -22.56 13.40 13.78
N LEU A 54 -21.52 13.98 13.20
CA LEU A 54 -20.17 13.98 13.73
C LEU A 54 -20.11 14.71 15.08
N ALA A 55 -20.71 15.89 15.16
CA ALA A 55 -20.78 16.67 16.39
C ALA A 55 -21.54 15.93 17.52
N ALA A 56 -22.63 15.25 17.19
CA ALA A 56 -23.39 14.43 18.14
C ALA A 56 -22.60 13.25 18.70
N ASN A 57 -21.59 12.76 17.97
CA ASN A 57 -20.68 11.69 18.37
C ASN A 57 -19.36 12.22 18.99
N GLY A 58 -19.28 13.52 19.29
CA GLY A 58 -18.11 14.11 19.94
C GLY A 58 -16.93 14.43 19.01
N TYR A 59 -17.13 14.36 17.70
CA TYR A 59 -16.13 14.77 16.72
C TYR A 59 -16.29 16.27 16.40
N SER A 60 -15.34 17.08 16.81
CA SER A 60 -15.30 18.53 16.53
C SER A 60 -14.64 18.83 15.17
N GLY A 61 -15.06 18.16 14.11
CA GLY A 61 -14.48 18.33 12.78
C GLY A 61 -15.56 18.47 11.70
N SER A 62 -15.25 19.24 10.66
CA SER A 62 -16.08 19.31 9.45
C SER A 62 -15.76 18.18 8.48
N THR A 63 -16.66 17.87 7.56
CA THR A 63 -16.53 16.82 6.52
C THR A 63 -15.30 17.04 5.62
N GLY A 64 -14.86 18.30 5.44
CA GLY A 64 -13.74 18.65 4.58
C GLY A 64 -12.42 17.97 4.89
N PRO A 65 -11.90 18.04 6.12
CA PRO A 65 -10.67 17.33 6.51
C PRO A 65 -10.75 15.82 6.34
N VAL A 66 -11.90 15.20 6.60
CA VAL A 66 -12.11 13.76 6.41
C VAL A 66 -11.96 13.39 4.94
N MET A 67 -12.56 14.18 4.04
CA MET A 67 -12.41 13.99 2.59
C MET A 67 -10.97 14.14 2.13
N ALA A 68 -10.24 15.13 2.65
CA ALA A 68 -8.83 15.31 2.32
C ALA A 68 -8.00 14.07 2.70
N VAL A 69 -8.23 13.49 3.87
CA VAL A 69 -7.54 12.26 4.33
C VAL A 69 -7.87 11.09 3.41
N ILE A 70 -9.13 10.92 3.00
CA ILE A 70 -9.55 9.86 2.07
C ILE A 70 -8.81 9.99 0.73
N TRP A 71 -8.75 11.20 0.15
CA TRP A 71 -8.05 11.42 -1.11
C TRP A 71 -6.55 11.18 -1.00
N ILE A 72 -5.91 11.62 0.09
CA ILE A 72 -4.51 11.34 0.36
C ILE A 72 -4.29 9.81 0.45
N ALA A 73 -5.17 9.10 1.16
CA ALA A 73 -5.07 7.64 1.29
C ALA A 73 -5.21 6.93 -0.07
N VAL A 74 -6.13 7.38 -0.93
CA VAL A 74 -6.30 6.85 -2.29
C VAL A 74 -5.05 7.08 -3.14
N VAL A 75 -4.47 8.28 -3.12
CA VAL A 75 -3.23 8.59 -3.85
C VAL A 75 -2.08 7.71 -3.37
N VAL A 76 -1.91 7.57 -2.05
CA VAL A 76 -0.87 6.72 -1.46
C VAL A 76 -1.08 5.27 -1.85
N ALA A 77 -2.32 4.76 -1.87
CA ALA A 77 -2.63 3.39 -2.27
C ALA A 77 -2.27 3.13 -3.74
N VAL A 78 -2.56 4.09 -4.64
CA VAL A 78 -2.17 4.00 -6.06
C VAL A 78 -0.64 3.96 -6.21
N VAL A 79 0.08 4.85 -5.53
CA VAL A 79 1.55 4.88 -5.56
C VAL A 79 2.12 3.57 -5.02
N CYS A 80 1.58 3.06 -3.92
CA CYS A 80 2.00 1.79 -3.31
C CYS A 80 1.85 0.63 -4.30
N SER A 81 0.68 0.50 -4.95
CA SER A 81 0.43 -0.57 -5.92
C SER A 81 1.38 -0.51 -7.13
N VAL A 82 1.68 0.69 -7.64
CA VAL A 82 2.64 0.87 -8.73
C VAL A 82 4.05 0.44 -8.31
N VAL A 83 4.50 0.83 -7.12
CA VAL A 83 5.82 0.45 -6.61
C VAL A 83 5.91 -1.06 -6.37
N GLU A 84 4.85 -1.70 -5.87
CA GLU A 84 4.77 -3.16 -5.71
C GLU A 84 4.87 -3.90 -7.04
N ILE A 85 4.18 -3.43 -8.09
CA ILE A 85 4.28 -4.00 -9.44
C ILE A 85 5.72 -3.87 -9.96
N ILE A 86 6.33 -2.69 -9.84
CA ILE A 86 7.72 -2.46 -10.27
C ILE A 86 8.69 -3.38 -9.52
N ALA A 87 8.53 -3.50 -8.20
CA ALA A 87 9.35 -4.37 -7.37
C ALA A 87 9.19 -5.85 -7.80
N GLY A 88 7.95 -6.29 -8.01
CA GLY A 88 7.63 -7.63 -8.46
C GLY A 88 8.23 -7.94 -9.84
N VAL A 89 8.07 -7.05 -10.82
CA VAL A 89 8.63 -7.20 -12.17
C VAL A 89 10.16 -7.24 -12.13
N LYS A 90 10.79 -6.30 -11.41
CA LYS A 90 12.25 -6.26 -11.26
C LYS A 90 12.81 -7.49 -10.56
N GLY A 91 12.18 -7.93 -9.48
CA GLY A 91 12.59 -9.11 -8.75
C GLY A 91 12.44 -10.37 -9.60
N LYS A 92 11.33 -10.53 -10.34
CA LYS A 92 11.13 -11.65 -11.26
C LYS A 92 12.17 -11.68 -12.39
N LYS A 93 12.58 -10.50 -12.91
CA LYS A 93 13.55 -10.42 -14.02
C LYS A 93 14.99 -10.66 -13.57
N ASN A 94 15.33 -10.29 -12.33
CA ASN A 94 16.71 -10.28 -11.83
C ASN A 94 16.90 -11.20 -10.61
N TRP A 95 16.10 -12.25 -10.46
CA TRP A 95 16.13 -13.17 -9.33
C TRP A 95 17.45 -13.94 -9.18
N ASP A 96 18.23 -14.01 -10.27
CA ASP A 96 19.52 -14.68 -10.39
C ASP A 96 20.70 -13.72 -10.61
N ASN A 97 20.44 -12.38 -10.60
CA ASN A 97 21.45 -11.37 -10.85
C ASN A 97 21.83 -10.63 -9.55
N PRO A 98 22.97 -10.99 -8.89
CA PRO A 98 23.40 -10.32 -7.67
C PRO A 98 23.69 -8.83 -7.82
N ALA A 99 24.08 -8.37 -9.02
CA ALA A 99 24.37 -6.94 -9.27
C ALA A 99 23.10 -6.07 -9.13
N ALA A 100 21.92 -6.64 -9.37
CA ALA A 100 20.64 -5.96 -9.21
C ALA A 100 20.12 -5.96 -7.76
N ALA A 101 20.72 -6.74 -6.85
CA ALA A 101 20.24 -6.93 -5.48
C ALA A 101 20.08 -5.61 -4.71
N GLN A 102 21.02 -4.68 -4.86
CA GLN A 102 20.95 -3.40 -4.14
C GLN A 102 19.73 -2.56 -4.56
N SER A 103 19.46 -2.46 -5.85
CA SER A 103 18.29 -1.70 -6.35
C SER A 103 16.96 -2.36 -5.96
N MET A 104 16.93 -3.70 -5.90
CA MET A 104 15.77 -4.45 -5.43
C MET A 104 15.54 -4.28 -3.93
N MET A 105 16.61 -4.28 -3.12
CA MET A 105 16.52 -4.02 -1.69
C MET A 105 15.92 -2.64 -1.39
N ILE A 106 16.35 -1.61 -2.12
CA ILE A 106 15.78 -0.26 -1.98
C ILE A 106 14.28 -0.27 -2.29
N LEU A 107 13.86 -0.93 -3.37
CA LEU A 107 12.44 -1.05 -3.71
C LEU A 107 11.65 -1.77 -2.61
N GLY A 108 12.19 -2.84 -2.04
CA GLY A 108 11.56 -3.54 -0.92
C GLY A 108 11.38 -2.65 0.31
N ILE A 109 12.39 -1.84 0.65
CA ILE A 109 12.31 -0.86 1.74
C ILE A 109 11.25 0.20 1.44
N VAL A 110 11.22 0.74 0.22
CA VAL A 110 10.20 1.72 -0.20
C VAL A 110 8.79 1.13 -0.08
N CYS A 111 8.58 -0.12 -0.53
CA CYS A 111 7.30 -0.81 -0.36
C CYS A 111 6.91 -0.93 1.13
N ALA A 112 7.85 -1.33 2.00
CA ALA A 112 7.60 -1.47 3.43
C ALA A 112 7.20 -0.13 4.08
N VAL A 113 7.92 0.95 3.75
CA VAL A 113 7.62 2.29 4.28
C VAL A 113 6.26 2.78 3.79
N LEU A 114 5.95 2.63 2.50
CA LEU A 114 4.66 3.02 1.95
C LEU A 114 3.51 2.24 2.57
N SER A 115 3.68 0.93 2.80
CA SER A 115 2.69 0.10 3.48
C SER A 115 2.43 0.58 4.92
N LEU A 116 3.48 0.96 5.65
CA LEU A 116 3.34 1.55 6.99
C LEU A 116 2.59 2.89 6.96
N VAL A 117 2.98 3.78 6.05
CA VAL A 117 2.32 5.09 5.89
C VAL A 117 0.83 4.91 5.57
N SER A 118 0.51 4.01 4.65
CA SER A 118 -0.89 3.68 4.32
C SER A 118 -1.68 3.22 5.54
N ASN A 119 -1.12 2.30 6.33
CA ASN A 119 -1.79 1.79 7.53
C ASN A 119 -2.00 2.88 8.59
N ILE A 120 -1.05 3.80 8.77
CA ILE A 120 -1.19 4.94 9.68
C ILE A 120 -2.31 5.88 9.20
N LEU A 121 -2.35 6.20 7.91
CA LEU A 121 -3.40 7.04 7.33
C LEU A 121 -4.80 6.43 7.53
N PHE A 122 -4.95 5.13 7.29
CA PHE A 122 -6.24 4.44 7.54
C PHE A 122 -6.62 4.42 9.02
N ALA A 123 -5.65 4.26 9.92
CA ALA A 123 -5.89 4.30 11.36
C ALA A 123 -6.35 5.69 11.82
N THR A 124 -5.77 6.77 11.31
CA THR A 124 -6.17 8.15 11.62
C THR A 124 -7.50 8.53 11.00
N GLY A 125 -7.91 7.89 9.89
CA GLY A 125 -9.22 8.06 9.26
C GLY A 125 -10.39 7.40 10.01
N GLY A 126 -10.19 6.88 11.22
CA GLY A 126 -11.25 6.29 12.05
C GLY A 126 -11.60 4.83 11.72
N MET A 127 -10.90 4.20 10.79
CA MET A 127 -11.14 2.78 10.44
C MET A 127 -10.48 1.79 11.41
N GLY A 128 -9.83 2.29 12.46
CA GLY A 128 -9.15 1.50 13.47
C GLY A 128 -7.84 0.87 12.97
N VAL A 129 -6.96 0.52 13.91
CA VAL A 129 -5.70 -0.17 13.60
C VAL A 129 -6.00 -1.64 13.33
N GLN A 130 -5.98 -2.05 12.07
CA GLN A 130 -6.12 -3.45 11.70
C GLN A 130 -4.74 -4.12 11.73
N ILE A 131 -4.38 -4.72 12.86
CA ILE A 131 -3.11 -5.44 13.06
C ILE A 131 -2.89 -6.49 11.94
N VAL A 132 -3.96 -7.15 11.51
CA VAL A 132 -3.90 -8.13 10.41
C VAL A 132 -3.48 -7.48 9.09
N SER A 133 -3.98 -6.28 8.78
CA SER A 133 -3.59 -5.55 7.57
C SER A 133 -2.13 -5.09 7.60
N ILE A 134 -1.65 -4.65 8.77
CA ILE A 134 -0.24 -4.27 8.97
C ILE A 134 0.66 -5.48 8.75
N LEU A 135 0.36 -6.60 9.42
CA LEU A 135 1.15 -7.82 9.29
C LEU A 135 1.13 -8.34 7.84
N SER A 136 -0.04 -8.41 7.22
CA SER A 136 -0.17 -8.85 5.82
C SER A 136 0.58 -7.94 4.85
N GLY A 137 0.47 -6.62 5.01
CA GLY A 137 1.14 -5.63 4.16
C GLY A 137 2.67 -5.61 4.33
N MET A 138 3.20 -5.99 5.50
CA MET A 138 4.65 -6.00 5.76
C MET A 138 5.34 -7.33 5.41
N VAL A 139 4.63 -8.46 5.46
CA VAL A 139 5.24 -9.78 5.24
C VAL A 139 5.89 -9.88 3.87
N LEU A 140 5.22 -9.46 2.82
CA LEU A 140 5.75 -9.56 1.45
C LEU A 140 6.98 -8.66 1.23
N PRO A 141 6.98 -7.36 1.57
CA PRO A 141 8.18 -6.52 1.48
C PRO A 141 9.35 -7.05 2.31
N VAL A 142 9.09 -7.55 3.52
CA VAL A 142 10.15 -8.13 4.37
C VAL A 142 10.74 -9.39 3.74
N LEU A 143 9.92 -10.31 3.26
CA LEU A 143 10.40 -11.51 2.55
C LEU A 143 11.17 -11.15 1.27
N TYR A 144 10.74 -10.11 0.57
CA TYR A 144 11.43 -9.59 -0.60
C TYR A 144 12.82 -9.05 -0.25
N ILE A 145 12.94 -8.26 0.83
CA ILE A 145 14.22 -7.76 1.35
C ILE A 145 15.12 -8.93 1.76
N VAL A 146 14.61 -9.92 2.50
CA VAL A 146 15.36 -11.11 2.90
C VAL A 146 15.88 -11.86 1.67
N GLY A 147 15.04 -12.05 0.65
CA GLY A 147 15.44 -12.68 -0.60
C GLY A 147 16.55 -11.92 -1.34
N THR A 148 16.49 -10.58 -1.35
CA THR A 148 17.52 -9.74 -1.96
C THR A 148 18.83 -9.74 -1.18
N VAL A 149 18.78 -9.76 0.16
CA VAL A 149 19.98 -9.89 1.00
C VAL A 149 20.66 -11.23 0.79
N GLN A 150 19.89 -12.31 0.68
CA GLN A 150 20.43 -13.64 0.37
C GLN A 150 21.07 -13.68 -1.01
N LEU A 151 20.46 -13.04 -2.01
CA LEU A 151 21.03 -12.92 -3.35
C LEU A 151 22.35 -12.14 -3.33
N LYS A 152 22.42 -11.02 -2.58
CA LYS A 152 23.62 -10.20 -2.44
C LYS A 152 24.80 -10.98 -1.81
N LYS A 153 24.53 -11.92 -0.88
CA LYS A 153 25.58 -12.74 -0.24
C LYS A 153 26.15 -13.82 -1.18
N GLN A 154 25.56 -13.99 -2.35
CA GLN A 154 26.03 -14.96 -3.37
C GLN A 154 26.90 -14.30 -4.44
N ALA A 155 27.11 -12.98 -4.37
CA ALA A 155 28.04 -12.22 -5.21
C ALA A 155 29.46 -12.33 -4.63
#